data_84794042af5b376b92f40f66653ab906
#
_entry.id   84794042af5b376b92f40f66653ab906
#
_cell.length_a   1.000
_cell.length_b   1.000
_cell.length_c   1.000
_cell.angle_alpha   90.00
_cell.angle_beta   90.00
_cell.angle_gamma   90.00
#
_symmetry.space_group_name_H-M   'P 1'
#
loop_
_entity.id
_entity.type
_entity.pdbx_description
1 polymer ?
#
loop_
_entity_poly.entity_id
_entity_poly.type
_entity_poly.pdbx_seq_one_letter_code
_entity_poly.pdbx_strand_id
1 'polypeptide(L)'
;MNPLRVPALGQEPGDTLAALCKAGGDPLRLNVLRALHSASFGVLELAQIFATGQSGISHHLKVLAQAQLVATRREGNAIFYRRALPRPGSLGGALHAALLEEVDSLALPGAVQTRIGEVHAQRAAVSRDFFARVAEKFQAQQDLIASLPQYRDGLLSLLDALALDPRGCALEVGPGDGAFLPDLARRFARVVAVDNSPAMLELARQRCQRDGLAHVELQLADALAEPLPAADCVVLNMVLHHLAAPAEALQQLARRVAPGGSLVITDLCPHDQTWARAACGDLWLGFDQDELARWAQAAGLQAGESLYLGLRNGFQIQVRQFARLDQGNTPS
;
A
#
# COMPACT_ATOMS: atom_id res chain seq x y z
N MET A 1 -12.31 15.85 -5.74
CA MET A 1 -13.12 14.78 -5.13
C MET A 1 -13.91 14.10 -6.23
N ASN A 2 -13.44 12.97 -6.74
CA ASN A 2 -14.23 12.17 -7.65
C ASN A 2 -14.69 10.94 -6.86
N PRO A 3 -15.94 10.93 -6.34
CA PRO A 3 -16.43 9.81 -5.55
C PRO A 3 -16.47 8.58 -6.45
N LEU A 4 -16.06 7.45 -5.89
CA LEU A 4 -16.27 6.12 -6.44
C LEU A 4 -17.68 6.07 -7.04
N ARG A 5 -17.81 6.03 -8.38
CA ARG A 5 -19.10 5.84 -9.02
C ARG A 5 -19.60 4.44 -8.69
N VAL A 6 -20.40 4.36 -7.66
CA VAL A 6 -21.33 3.25 -7.46
C VAL A 6 -22.53 3.55 -8.33
N PRO A 7 -22.95 2.67 -9.22
CA PRO A 7 -24.17 2.88 -10.00
C PRO A 7 -25.36 3.12 -9.07
N ALA A 8 -26.15 4.15 -9.34
CA ALA A 8 -27.33 4.46 -8.56
C ALA A 8 -28.36 3.33 -8.67
N LEU A 9 -28.86 2.87 -7.53
CA LEU A 9 -29.83 1.81 -7.41
C LEU A 9 -31.24 2.32 -7.68
N GLY A 10 -31.87 1.76 -8.71
CA GLY A 10 -33.31 1.63 -8.89
C GLY A 10 -33.66 0.14 -9.07
N GLN A 11 -32.97 -0.79 -8.36
CA GLN A 11 -33.20 -2.23 -8.52
C GLN A 11 -34.13 -2.74 -7.41
N GLU A 12 -35.07 -3.61 -7.79
CA GLU A 12 -35.89 -4.36 -6.85
C GLU A 12 -35.00 -5.17 -5.88
N PRO A 13 -35.43 -5.36 -4.62
CA PRO A 13 -34.65 -6.13 -3.64
C PRO A 13 -34.20 -7.52 -4.13
N GLY A 14 -35.06 -8.19 -4.93
CA GLY A 14 -34.75 -9.49 -5.52
C GLY A 14 -33.62 -9.43 -6.56
N ASP A 15 -33.52 -8.34 -7.32
CA ASP A 15 -32.48 -8.16 -8.33
C ASP A 15 -31.09 -8.08 -7.74
N THR A 16 -30.93 -7.42 -6.59
CA THR A 16 -29.64 -7.32 -5.87
C THR A 16 -29.15 -8.71 -5.43
N LEU A 17 -30.01 -9.51 -4.84
CA LEU A 17 -29.66 -10.88 -4.42
C LEU A 17 -29.37 -11.78 -5.63
N ALA A 18 -30.18 -11.69 -6.67
CA ALA A 18 -29.97 -12.44 -7.91
C ALA A 18 -28.63 -12.08 -8.56
N ALA A 19 -28.25 -10.78 -8.57
CA ALA A 19 -26.97 -10.31 -9.10
C ALA A 19 -25.77 -10.89 -8.30
N LEU A 20 -25.84 -10.90 -6.96
CA LEU A 20 -24.83 -11.50 -6.09
C LEU A 20 -24.70 -13.01 -6.35
N CYS A 21 -25.79 -13.76 -6.37
CA CYS A 21 -25.80 -15.20 -6.66
C CYS A 21 -25.24 -15.47 -8.07
N LYS A 22 -25.67 -14.72 -9.08
CA LYS A 22 -25.14 -14.83 -10.44
C LYS A 22 -23.64 -14.56 -10.49
N ALA A 23 -23.15 -13.54 -9.79
CA ALA A 23 -21.74 -13.21 -9.74
C ALA A 23 -20.92 -14.28 -9.03
N GLY A 24 -21.40 -14.85 -7.91
CA GLY A 24 -20.76 -15.94 -7.20
C GLY A 24 -20.85 -17.31 -7.90
N GLY A 25 -21.74 -17.48 -8.85
CA GLY A 25 -21.97 -18.77 -9.53
C GLY A 25 -20.99 -19.11 -10.66
N ASP A 26 -19.75 -18.60 -10.63
CA ASP A 26 -18.74 -18.87 -11.67
C ASP A 26 -17.34 -18.97 -11.06
N PRO A 27 -16.61 -20.09 -11.29
CA PRO A 27 -15.32 -20.32 -10.66
C PRO A 27 -14.25 -19.26 -11.00
N LEU A 28 -14.26 -18.73 -12.25
CA LEU A 28 -13.29 -17.70 -12.63
C LEU A 28 -13.55 -16.40 -11.87
N ARG A 29 -14.81 -16.00 -11.70
CA ARG A 29 -15.15 -14.79 -10.91
C ARG A 29 -14.78 -14.94 -9.43
N LEU A 30 -14.95 -16.12 -8.83
CA LEU A 30 -14.48 -16.39 -7.46
C LEU A 30 -12.95 -16.27 -7.37
N ASN A 31 -12.22 -16.84 -8.32
CA ASN A 31 -10.76 -16.69 -8.38
C ASN A 31 -10.33 -15.23 -8.61
N VAL A 32 -11.05 -14.45 -9.42
CA VAL A 32 -10.81 -13.00 -9.58
C VAL A 32 -11.01 -12.28 -8.25
N LEU A 33 -12.11 -12.54 -7.55
CA LEU A 33 -12.34 -11.97 -6.21
C LEU A 33 -11.23 -12.37 -5.22
N ARG A 34 -10.76 -13.61 -5.28
CA ARG A 34 -9.66 -14.09 -4.44
C ARG A 34 -8.34 -13.37 -4.76
N ALA A 35 -8.01 -13.19 -6.03
CA ALA A 35 -6.83 -12.44 -6.46
C ALA A 35 -6.89 -10.96 -6.06
N LEU A 36 -8.08 -10.37 -6.04
CA LEU A 36 -8.32 -8.99 -5.63
C LEU A 36 -8.43 -8.80 -4.11
N HIS A 37 -8.14 -9.83 -3.29
CA HIS A 37 -8.19 -9.74 -1.81
C HIS A 37 -7.28 -8.66 -1.25
N SER A 38 -6.02 -8.66 -1.65
CA SER A 38 -4.96 -7.79 -1.15
C SER A 38 -4.34 -6.90 -2.23
N ALA A 39 -4.86 -6.95 -3.47
CA ALA A 39 -4.27 -6.24 -4.58
C ALA A 39 -5.33 -5.60 -5.48
N SER A 40 -4.89 -4.62 -6.26
CA SER A 40 -5.67 -4.05 -7.36
C SER A 40 -4.96 -4.35 -8.67
N PHE A 41 -5.72 -4.78 -9.68
CA PHE A 41 -5.18 -5.11 -10.99
C PHE A 41 -5.94 -4.43 -12.11
N GLY A 42 -5.21 -4.03 -13.15
CA GLY A 42 -5.79 -3.58 -14.42
C GLY A 42 -6.38 -4.74 -15.23
N VAL A 43 -7.23 -4.41 -16.21
CA VAL A 43 -7.86 -5.43 -17.08
C VAL A 43 -6.84 -6.30 -17.80
N LEU A 44 -5.76 -5.70 -18.32
CA LEU A 44 -4.70 -6.45 -19.03
C LEU A 44 -3.92 -7.37 -18.09
N GLU A 45 -3.65 -6.91 -16.87
CA GLU A 45 -2.99 -7.72 -15.86
C GLU A 45 -3.87 -8.91 -15.43
N LEU A 46 -5.18 -8.68 -15.21
CA LEU A 46 -6.11 -9.77 -14.92
C LEU A 46 -6.23 -10.75 -16.10
N ALA A 47 -6.19 -10.27 -17.34
CA ALA A 47 -6.17 -11.13 -18.51
C ALA A 47 -4.89 -12.01 -18.53
N GLN A 48 -3.74 -11.46 -18.19
CA GLN A 48 -2.46 -12.18 -18.04
C GLN A 48 -2.54 -13.19 -16.87
N ILE A 49 -2.97 -12.76 -15.69
CA ILE A 49 -3.08 -13.58 -14.47
C ILE A 49 -3.95 -14.82 -14.71
N PHE A 50 -5.08 -14.65 -15.37
CA PHE A 50 -6.03 -15.74 -15.62
C PHE A 50 -5.84 -16.43 -16.98
N ALA A 51 -4.80 -16.06 -17.73
CA ALA A 51 -4.49 -16.60 -19.06
C ALA A 51 -5.73 -16.61 -19.99
N THR A 52 -6.47 -15.49 -20.00
CA THR A 52 -7.69 -15.32 -20.80
C THR A 52 -7.61 -14.08 -21.66
N GLY A 53 -8.45 -14.01 -22.70
CA GLY A 53 -8.52 -12.80 -23.54
C GLY A 53 -9.10 -11.60 -22.79
N GLN A 54 -8.67 -10.39 -23.15
CA GLN A 54 -9.14 -9.14 -22.54
C GLN A 54 -10.68 -9.02 -22.57
N SER A 55 -11.34 -9.42 -23.66
CA SER A 55 -12.80 -9.38 -23.78
C SER A 55 -13.49 -10.32 -22.78
N GLY A 56 -12.92 -11.52 -22.58
CA GLY A 56 -13.44 -12.51 -21.63
C GLY A 56 -13.37 -12.00 -20.20
N ILE A 57 -12.18 -11.54 -19.74
CA ILE A 57 -12.04 -11.02 -18.39
C ILE A 57 -12.89 -9.75 -18.19
N SER A 58 -13.00 -8.88 -19.18
CA SER A 58 -13.85 -7.68 -19.13
C SER A 58 -15.31 -8.03 -18.88
N HIS A 59 -15.82 -9.12 -19.51
CA HIS A 59 -17.18 -9.61 -19.27
C HIS A 59 -17.37 -10.03 -17.80
N HIS A 60 -16.45 -10.82 -17.24
CA HIS A 60 -16.50 -11.26 -15.84
C HIS A 60 -16.42 -10.08 -14.87
N LEU A 61 -15.55 -9.12 -15.13
CA LEU A 61 -15.42 -7.89 -14.32
C LEU A 61 -16.70 -7.03 -14.38
N LYS A 62 -17.35 -6.95 -15.52
CA LYS A 62 -18.65 -6.26 -15.65
C LYS A 62 -19.72 -6.92 -14.77
N VAL A 63 -19.81 -8.25 -14.78
CA VAL A 63 -20.75 -8.98 -13.91
C VAL A 63 -20.47 -8.74 -12.43
N LEU A 64 -19.19 -8.79 -12.02
CA LEU A 64 -18.76 -8.48 -10.65
C LEU A 64 -19.07 -7.05 -10.25
N ALA A 65 -18.86 -6.08 -11.16
CA ALA A 65 -19.16 -4.67 -10.91
C ALA A 65 -20.67 -4.40 -10.79
N GLN A 66 -21.50 -5.05 -11.61
CA GLN A 66 -22.96 -4.96 -11.51
C GLN A 66 -23.48 -5.53 -10.18
N ALA A 67 -22.84 -6.57 -9.64
CA ALA A 67 -23.14 -7.13 -8.33
C ALA A 67 -22.48 -6.35 -7.18
N GLN A 68 -21.79 -5.24 -7.44
CA GLN A 68 -21.05 -4.44 -6.45
C GLN A 68 -20.01 -5.26 -5.66
N LEU A 69 -19.49 -6.35 -6.21
CA LEU A 69 -18.44 -7.17 -5.61
C LEU A 69 -17.04 -6.62 -5.89
N VAL A 70 -16.89 -5.76 -6.91
CA VAL A 70 -15.67 -5.05 -7.22
C VAL A 70 -15.93 -3.56 -7.35
N ALA A 71 -14.98 -2.76 -6.90
CA ALA A 71 -14.90 -1.32 -7.13
C ALA A 71 -13.84 -1.03 -8.18
N THR A 72 -14.05 0.03 -8.94
CA THR A 72 -13.12 0.47 -9.96
C THR A 72 -12.52 1.81 -9.60
N ARG A 73 -11.22 1.96 -9.87
CA ARG A 73 -10.54 3.24 -9.86
C ARG A 73 -9.96 3.49 -11.25
N ARG A 74 -10.29 4.64 -11.83
CA ARG A 74 -9.69 5.06 -13.09
C ARG A 74 -8.38 5.78 -12.80
N GLU A 75 -7.31 5.33 -13.43
CA GLU A 75 -5.99 5.92 -13.33
C GLU A 75 -5.45 6.19 -14.74
N GLY A 76 -5.61 7.43 -15.19
CA GLY A 76 -5.33 7.81 -16.58
C GLY A 76 -6.23 7.05 -17.54
N ASN A 77 -5.64 6.31 -18.47
CA ASN A 77 -6.35 5.47 -19.44
C ASN A 77 -6.61 4.04 -18.92
N ALA A 78 -6.09 3.67 -17.78
CA ALA A 78 -6.27 2.35 -17.18
C ALA A 78 -7.41 2.36 -16.14
N ILE A 79 -8.11 1.23 -16.07
CA ILE A 79 -9.10 0.96 -15.02
C ILE A 79 -8.54 -0.17 -14.16
N PHE A 80 -8.33 0.14 -12.89
CA PHE A 80 -7.95 -0.83 -11.87
C PHE A 80 -9.18 -1.32 -11.13
N TYR A 81 -9.19 -2.61 -10.83
CA TYR A 81 -10.23 -3.30 -10.09
C TYR A 81 -9.69 -3.72 -8.73
N ARG A 82 -10.51 -3.55 -7.70
CA ARG A 82 -10.30 -4.05 -6.35
C ARG A 82 -11.59 -4.63 -5.81
N ARG A 83 -11.55 -5.41 -4.74
CA ARG A 83 -12.76 -5.86 -4.06
C ARG A 83 -13.53 -4.66 -3.50
N ALA A 84 -14.85 -4.69 -3.67
CA ALA A 84 -15.72 -3.80 -2.94
C ALA A 84 -15.98 -4.39 -1.54
N LEU A 85 -16.13 -3.51 -0.57
CA LEU A 85 -16.43 -3.95 0.79
C LEU A 85 -17.92 -4.18 0.98
N PRO A 86 -18.29 -5.22 1.76
CA PRO A 86 -19.66 -5.39 2.20
C PRO A 86 -20.13 -4.16 2.99
N ARG A 87 -21.34 -3.70 2.76
CA ARG A 87 -21.96 -2.60 3.52
C ARG A 87 -22.85 -3.20 4.60
N PRO A 88 -22.47 -3.10 5.89
CA PRO A 88 -23.31 -3.58 6.97
C PRO A 88 -24.71 -2.94 6.92
N GLY A 89 -25.75 -3.74 7.15
CA GLY A 89 -27.14 -3.26 7.14
C GLY A 89 -27.73 -2.99 5.75
N SER A 90 -26.95 -3.09 4.67
CA SER A 90 -27.50 -2.99 3.31
C SER A 90 -28.12 -4.31 2.87
N LEU A 91 -29.06 -4.22 1.92
CA LEU A 91 -29.62 -5.40 1.27
C LEU A 91 -28.52 -6.19 0.57
N GLY A 92 -28.44 -7.50 0.86
CA GLY A 92 -27.38 -8.37 0.33
C GLY A 92 -26.03 -8.21 1.02
N GLY A 93 -25.86 -7.26 1.97
CA GLY A 93 -24.58 -7.04 2.66
C GLY A 93 -24.08 -8.27 3.40
N ALA A 94 -24.97 -9.02 4.07
CA ALA A 94 -24.62 -10.27 4.74
C ALA A 94 -24.19 -11.38 3.75
N LEU A 95 -24.89 -11.52 2.62
CA LEU A 95 -24.51 -12.47 1.57
C LEU A 95 -23.18 -12.09 0.94
N HIS A 96 -22.95 -10.79 0.69
CA HIS A 96 -21.68 -10.27 0.18
C HIS A 96 -20.53 -10.60 1.14
N ALA A 97 -20.71 -10.35 2.45
CA ALA A 97 -19.70 -10.64 3.46
C ALA A 97 -19.38 -12.14 3.52
N ALA A 98 -20.41 -13.00 3.62
CA ALA A 98 -20.23 -14.44 3.65
C ALA A 98 -19.55 -14.97 2.38
N LEU A 99 -19.93 -14.47 1.19
CA LEU A 99 -19.28 -14.87 -0.07
C LEU A 99 -17.79 -14.52 -0.06
N LEU A 100 -17.40 -13.34 0.41
CA LEU A 100 -16.00 -12.94 0.46
C LEU A 100 -15.22 -13.75 1.51
N GLU A 101 -15.80 -14.06 2.66
CA GLU A 101 -15.20 -14.90 3.69
C GLU A 101 -14.90 -16.30 3.14
N GLU A 102 -15.86 -16.91 2.46
CA GLU A 102 -15.65 -18.23 1.82
C GLU A 102 -14.60 -18.15 0.69
N VAL A 103 -14.65 -17.10 -0.14
CA VAL A 103 -13.64 -16.90 -1.18
C VAL A 103 -12.24 -16.74 -0.59
N ASP A 104 -12.11 -16.15 0.60
CA ASP A 104 -10.81 -15.98 1.26
C ASP A 104 -10.23 -17.28 1.79
N SER A 105 -11.06 -18.29 2.04
CA SER A 105 -10.63 -19.63 2.39
C SER A 105 -10.08 -20.43 1.19
N LEU A 106 -10.40 -20.01 -0.05
CA LEU A 106 -9.97 -20.71 -1.26
C LEU A 106 -8.48 -20.49 -1.54
N ALA A 107 -7.77 -21.57 -1.86
CA ALA A 107 -6.44 -21.48 -2.44
C ALA A 107 -6.56 -21.11 -3.93
N LEU A 108 -5.81 -20.10 -4.37
CA LEU A 108 -5.66 -19.84 -5.79
C LEU A 108 -4.89 -20.98 -6.47
N PRO A 109 -5.25 -21.36 -7.72
CA PRO A 109 -4.46 -22.30 -8.50
C PRO A 109 -2.98 -21.83 -8.61
N GLY A 110 -2.03 -22.75 -8.47
CA GLY A 110 -0.59 -22.44 -8.47
C GLY A 110 -0.15 -21.61 -9.68
N ALA A 111 -0.67 -21.94 -10.87
CA ALA A 111 -0.39 -21.18 -12.09
C ALA A 111 -0.91 -19.73 -12.04
N VAL A 112 -2.00 -19.45 -11.31
CA VAL A 112 -2.52 -18.09 -11.09
C VAL A 112 -1.61 -17.35 -10.12
N GLN A 113 -1.19 -17.98 -9.03
CA GLN A 113 -0.25 -17.40 -8.06
C GLN A 113 1.08 -17.01 -8.73
N THR A 114 1.63 -17.91 -9.56
CA THR A 114 2.85 -17.63 -10.33
C THR A 114 2.71 -16.38 -11.19
N ARG A 115 1.60 -16.25 -11.95
CA ARG A 115 1.37 -15.09 -12.82
C ARG A 115 1.08 -13.80 -12.04
N ILE A 116 0.49 -13.87 -10.84
CA ILE A 116 0.41 -12.72 -9.94
C ILE A 116 1.81 -12.25 -9.56
N GLY A 117 2.69 -13.18 -9.18
CA GLY A 117 4.10 -12.86 -8.88
C GLY A 117 4.83 -12.24 -10.08
N GLU A 118 4.59 -12.71 -11.30
CA GLU A 118 5.16 -12.12 -12.52
C GLU A 118 4.68 -10.67 -12.75
N VAL A 119 3.40 -10.38 -12.55
CA VAL A 119 2.85 -9.02 -12.64
C VAL A 119 3.48 -8.11 -11.58
N HIS A 120 3.60 -8.59 -10.34
CA HIS A 120 4.27 -7.82 -9.29
C HIS A 120 5.76 -7.59 -9.61
N ALA A 121 6.47 -8.58 -10.13
CA ALA A 121 7.86 -8.45 -10.56
C ALA A 121 8.02 -7.43 -11.69
N GLN A 122 7.10 -7.41 -12.66
CA GLN A 122 7.09 -6.42 -13.76
C GLN A 122 6.91 -5.00 -13.22
N ARG A 123 5.94 -4.79 -12.31
CA ARG A 123 5.74 -3.48 -11.66
C ARG A 123 6.97 -3.04 -10.86
N ALA A 124 7.56 -3.94 -10.07
CA ALA A 124 8.76 -3.66 -9.31
C ALA A 124 9.96 -3.31 -10.20
N ALA A 125 10.11 -3.98 -11.34
CA ALA A 125 11.15 -3.65 -12.32
C ALA A 125 10.97 -2.24 -12.89
N VAL A 126 9.74 -1.86 -13.27
CA VAL A 126 9.44 -0.51 -13.76
C VAL A 126 9.80 0.55 -12.72
N SER A 127 9.47 0.33 -11.46
CA SER A 127 9.81 1.24 -10.35
C SER A 127 11.34 1.37 -10.18
N ARG A 128 12.08 0.24 -10.11
CA ARG A 128 13.55 0.26 -9.99
C ARG A 128 14.23 0.99 -11.15
N ASP A 129 13.80 0.72 -12.39
CA ASP A 129 14.36 1.37 -13.59
C ASP A 129 14.08 2.87 -13.59
N PHE A 130 12.92 3.28 -13.09
CA PHE A 130 12.60 4.70 -12.91
C PHE A 130 13.59 5.36 -11.95
N PHE A 131 13.73 4.85 -10.73
CA PHE A 131 14.61 5.45 -9.71
C PHE A 131 16.09 5.40 -10.10
N ALA A 132 16.53 4.37 -10.81
CA ALA A 132 17.90 4.34 -11.36
C ALA A 132 18.18 5.49 -12.34
N ARG A 133 17.16 5.89 -13.15
CA ARG A 133 17.31 6.97 -14.15
C ARG A 133 17.19 8.37 -13.56
N VAL A 134 16.41 8.54 -12.48
CA VAL A 134 16.09 9.87 -11.95
C VAL A 134 16.85 10.23 -10.69
N ALA A 135 17.80 9.40 -10.25
CA ALA A 135 18.53 9.61 -9.00
C ALA A 135 19.09 11.04 -8.84
N GLU A 136 19.73 11.57 -9.89
CA GLU A 136 20.29 12.93 -9.88
C GLU A 136 19.24 14.05 -9.75
N LYS A 137 17.99 13.76 -10.13
CA LYS A 137 16.86 14.73 -10.10
C LYS A 137 15.80 14.35 -9.08
N PHE A 138 16.08 13.34 -8.26
CA PHE A 138 15.12 12.73 -7.35
C PHE A 138 14.40 13.77 -6.48
N GLN A 139 15.14 14.62 -5.79
CA GLN A 139 14.56 15.64 -4.91
C GLN A 139 13.66 16.61 -5.67
N ALA A 140 14.10 17.10 -6.83
CA ALA A 140 13.30 18.01 -7.63
C ALA A 140 11.98 17.38 -8.12
N GLN A 141 11.96 16.07 -8.37
CA GLN A 141 10.76 15.36 -8.77
C GLN A 141 9.83 15.05 -7.58
N GLN A 142 10.38 14.69 -6.44
CA GLN A 142 9.60 14.53 -5.21
C GLN A 142 8.96 15.86 -4.78
N ASP A 143 9.68 16.97 -4.91
CA ASP A 143 9.18 18.31 -4.57
C ASP A 143 7.99 18.76 -5.45
N LEU A 144 7.77 18.15 -6.62
CA LEU A 144 6.57 18.38 -7.42
C LEU A 144 5.29 17.89 -6.70
N ILE A 145 5.39 16.85 -5.92
CA ILE A 145 4.29 16.29 -5.13
C ILE A 145 4.32 16.88 -3.73
N ALA A 146 5.38 16.56 -2.95
CA ALA A 146 5.54 17.01 -1.59
C ALA A 146 7.02 16.99 -1.16
N SER A 147 7.53 18.10 -0.73
CA SER A 147 8.85 18.14 -0.08
C SER A 147 8.77 17.72 1.38
N LEU A 148 9.84 17.11 1.91
CA LEU A 148 9.88 16.69 3.31
C LEU A 148 9.49 17.80 4.30
N PRO A 149 9.95 19.07 4.17
CA PRO A 149 9.56 20.13 5.10
C PRO A 149 8.05 20.37 5.21
N GLN A 150 7.26 20.02 4.20
CA GLN A 150 5.81 20.24 4.22
C GLN A 150 5.05 19.29 5.16
N TYR A 151 5.60 18.10 5.44
CA TYR A 151 4.96 17.12 6.32
C TYR A 151 5.84 16.67 7.49
N ARG A 152 7.12 17.07 7.51
CA ARG A 152 8.11 16.66 8.51
C ARG A 152 7.65 16.94 9.93
N ASP A 153 7.20 18.17 10.23
CA ASP A 153 6.81 18.54 11.60
C ASP A 153 5.60 17.71 12.09
N GLY A 154 4.63 17.43 11.22
CA GLY A 154 3.51 16.55 11.53
C GLY A 154 3.95 15.12 11.79
N LEU A 155 4.85 14.59 10.95
CA LEU A 155 5.41 13.24 11.14
C LEU A 155 6.20 13.16 12.45
N LEU A 156 7.03 14.17 12.76
CA LEU A 156 7.79 14.21 14.00
C LEU A 156 6.89 14.31 15.23
N SER A 157 5.85 15.14 15.18
CA SER A 157 4.87 15.25 16.27
C SER A 157 4.17 13.91 16.53
N LEU A 158 3.84 13.16 15.48
CA LEU A 158 3.26 11.84 15.61
C LEU A 158 4.29 10.88 16.24
N LEU A 159 5.53 10.84 15.76
CA LEU A 159 6.58 9.97 16.31
C LEU A 159 6.87 10.30 17.79
N ASP A 160 6.89 11.58 18.16
CA ASP A 160 7.13 12.03 19.53
C ASP A 160 5.96 11.67 20.47
N ALA A 161 4.74 11.54 19.95
CA ALA A 161 3.58 11.07 20.69
C ALA A 161 3.58 9.54 20.95
N LEU A 162 4.34 8.79 20.14
CA LEU A 162 4.52 7.35 20.33
C LEU A 162 5.57 7.14 21.45
N ALA A 163 5.22 6.47 22.52
CA ALA A 163 6.13 6.19 23.64
C ALA A 163 7.19 5.11 23.27
N LEU A 164 7.94 5.33 22.18
CA LEU A 164 8.97 4.42 21.68
C LEU A 164 10.24 4.54 22.51
N ASP A 165 10.94 3.41 22.76
CA ASP A 165 12.21 3.42 23.47
C ASP A 165 13.31 4.11 22.63
N PRO A 166 13.93 5.20 23.10
CA PRO A 166 15.01 5.85 22.38
C PRO A 166 16.24 4.95 22.19
N ARG A 167 16.39 3.89 23.00
CA ARG A 167 17.46 2.88 22.86
C ARG A 167 17.13 1.82 21.82
N GLY A 168 15.93 1.86 21.26
CA GLY A 168 15.42 0.93 20.26
C GLY A 168 16.01 1.14 18.87
N CYS A 169 15.44 0.41 17.94
CA CYS A 169 15.81 0.40 16.53
C CYS A 169 14.71 1.01 15.68
N ALA A 170 15.07 1.92 14.77
CA ALA A 170 14.21 2.32 13.65
C ALA A 170 14.63 1.63 12.35
N LEU A 171 13.67 1.20 11.55
CA LEU A 171 13.86 0.69 10.19
C LEU A 171 13.16 1.62 9.21
N GLU A 172 13.92 2.35 8.38
CA GLU A 172 13.35 3.12 7.27
C GLU A 172 13.43 2.33 5.98
N VAL A 173 12.30 2.12 5.34
CA VAL A 173 12.19 1.44 4.04
C VAL A 173 12.05 2.48 2.95
N GLY A 174 12.97 2.46 1.96
CA GLY A 174 13.03 3.43 0.88
C GLY A 174 13.44 4.83 1.36
N PRO A 175 14.63 5.02 1.98
CA PRO A 175 15.06 6.31 2.50
C PRO A 175 15.26 7.39 1.42
N GLY A 176 15.23 7.01 0.15
CA GLY A 176 15.50 7.92 -0.95
C GLY A 176 16.90 8.55 -0.82
N ASP A 177 16.97 9.89 -0.83
CA ASP A 177 18.21 10.64 -0.61
C ASP A 177 18.63 10.73 0.88
N GLY A 178 17.91 10.02 1.77
CA GLY A 178 18.18 9.99 3.21
C GLY A 178 17.73 11.22 3.98
N ALA A 179 16.84 12.06 3.43
CA ALA A 179 16.45 13.34 4.01
C ALA A 179 15.86 13.21 5.43
N PHE A 180 15.21 12.11 5.76
CA PHE A 180 14.60 11.87 7.06
C PHE A 180 15.53 11.13 8.06
N LEU A 181 16.63 10.53 7.60
CA LEU A 181 17.58 9.81 8.44
C LEU A 181 18.14 10.62 9.64
N PRO A 182 18.45 11.94 9.51
CA PRO A 182 18.87 12.74 10.65
C PRO A 182 17.83 12.82 11.76
N ASP A 183 16.55 12.77 11.43
CA ASP A 183 15.46 12.84 12.40
C ASP A 183 15.29 11.53 13.17
N LEU A 184 15.42 10.38 12.48
CA LEU A 184 15.43 9.06 13.10
C LEU A 184 16.70 8.87 13.96
N ALA A 185 17.86 9.30 13.46
CA ALA A 185 19.12 9.18 14.16
C ALA A 185 19.18 9.97 15.49
N ARG A 186 18.39 11.04 15.62
CA ARG A 186 18.24 11.77 16.89
C ARG A 186 17.32 11.07 17.90
N ARG A 187 16.46 10.14 17.44
CA ARG A 187 15.43 9.51 18.25
C ARG A 187 15.74 8.08 18.65
N PHE A 188 16.53 7.38 17.85
CA PHE A 188 16.82 5.96 18.05
C PHE A 188 18.32 5.72 18.14
N ALA A 189 18.71 4.81 19.03
CA ALA A 189 20.11 4.42 19.19
C ALA A 189 20.65 3.67 17.96
N ARG A 190 19.78 2.99 17.23
CA ARG A 190 20.09 2.30 15.99
C ARG A 190 19.10 2.67 14.89
N VAL A 191 19.61 2.98 13.72
CA VAL A 191 18.79 3.20 12.51
C VAL A 191 19.30 2.31 11.39
N VAL A 192 18.40 1.51 10.84
CA VAL A 192 18.64 0.72 9.63
C VAL A 192 17.82 1.33 8.50
N ALA A 193 18.45 1.64 7.38
CA ALA A 193 17.79 2.18 6.22
C ALA A 193 18.02 1.25 5.01
N VAL A 194 16.94 0.82 4.38
CA VAL A 194 16.96 -0.23 3.35
C VAL A 194 16.38 0.30 2.06
N ASP A 195 17.12 0.16 0.98
CA ASP A 195 16.66 0.48 -0.37
C ASP A 195 17.14 -0.58 -1.37
N ASN A 196 16.35 -0.86 -2.38
CA ASN A 196 16.72 -1.78 -3.46
C ASN A 196 17.38 -1.07 -4.65
N SER A 197 17.55 0.25 -4.59
CA SER A 197 18.25 1.08 -5.57
C SER A 197 19.65 1.46 -5.08
N PRO A 198 20.73 0.96 -5.72
CA PRO A 198 22.10 1.37 -5.37
C PRO A 198 22.32 2.87 -5.49
N ALA A 199 21.65 3.52 -6.46
CA ALA A 199 21.76 4.95 -6.69
C ALA A 199 21.13 5.77 -5.55
N MET A 200 19.95 5.35 -5.03
CA MET A 200 19.32 6.00 -3.86
C MET A 200 20.18 5.83 -2.61
N LEU A 201 20.68 4.61 -2.36
CA LEU A 201 21.57 4.37 -1.22
C LEU A 201 22.87 5.18 -1.28
N GLU A 202 23.39 5.45 -2.47
CA GLU A 202 24.57 6.33 -2.60
C GLU A 202 24.25 7.77 -2.18
N LEU A 203 23.08 8.30 -2.56
CA LEU A 203 22.64 9.63 -2.09
C LEU A 203 22.44 9.65 -0.57
N ALA A 204 21.81 8.62 -0.01
CA ALA A 204 21.64 8.48 1.45
C ALA A 204 23.00 8.39 2.17
N ARG A 205 23.98 7.66 1.60
CA ARG A 205 25.33 7.54 2.15
C ARG A 205 26.05 8.89 2.20
N GLN A 206 25.98 9.66 1.10
CA GLN A 206 26.57 11.00 1.05
C GLN A 206 25.95 11.93 2.09
N ARG A 207 24.64 11.82 2.33
CA ARG A 207 23.95 12.57 3.37
C ARG A 207 24.43 12.14 4.76
N CYS A 208 24.49 10.84 5.06
CA CYS A 208 24.95 10.31 6.33
C CYS A 208 26.40 10.78 6.64
N GLN A 209 27.27 10.78 5.64
CA GLN A 209 28.64 11.26 5.78
C GLN A 209 28.70 12.77 6.09
N ARG A 210 27.94 13.58 5.32
CA ARG A 210 27.87 15.02 5.52
C ARG A 210 27.32 15.42 6.88
N ASP A 211 26.29 14.70 7.34
CA ASP A 211 25.58 15.02 8.58
C ASP A 211 26.13 14.25 9.81
N GLY A 212 27.22 13.47 9.62
CA GLY A 212 27.92 12.76 10.72
C GLY A 212 27.12 11.62 11.35
N LEU A 213 26.25 10.96 10.60
CA LEU A 213 25.32 9.92 11.08
C LEU A 213 26.00 8.54 11.09
N ALA A 214 27.03 8.35 11.92
CA ALA A 214 27.84 7.13 11.93
C ALA A 214 27.09 5.86 12.42
N HIS A 215 25.96 6.02 13.12
CA HIS A 215 25.16 4.91 13.67
C HIS A 215 23.97 4.54 12.76
N VAL A 216 23.87 5.13 11.56
CA VAL A 216 22.90 4.75 10.53
C VAL A 216 23.52 3.67 9.65
N GLU A 217 22.88 2.51 9.62
CA GLU A 217 23.26 1.37 8.80
C GLU A 217 22.47 1.40 7.48
N LEU A 218 23.16 1.47 6.34
CA LEU A 218 22.55 1.46 5.01
C LEU A 218 22.68 0.05 4.38
N GLN A 219 21.56 -0.55 4.01
CA GLN A 219 21.49 -1.88 3.43
C GLN A 219 20.92 -1.84 2.02
N LEU A 220 21.66 -2.41 1.05
CA LEU A 220 21.13 -2.68 -0.29
C LEU A 220 20.38 -4.01 -0.24
N ALA A 221 19.07 -3.95 -0.16
CA ALA A 221 18.22 -5.13 -0.07
C ALA A 221 16.79 -4.84 -0.53
N ASP A 222 16.08 -5.88 -0.92
CA ASP A 222 14.62 -5.81 -1.06
C ASP A 222 13.98 -6.04 0.31
N ALA A 223 13.42 -4.98 0.87
CA ALA A 223 12.78 -4.98 2.19
C ALA A 223 11.64 -6.02 2.32
N LEU A 224 11.06 -6.46 1.20
CA LEU A 224 9.96 -7.42 1.18
C LEU A 224 10.42 -8.86 1.01
N ALA A 225 11.61 -9.08 0.44
CA ALA A 225 12.13 -10.41 0.13
C ALA A 225 13.22 -10.87 1.11
N GLU A 226 14.04 -9.95 1.62
CA GLU A 226 15.21 -10.27 2.41
C GLU A 226 14.94 -10.19 3.92
N PRO A 227 15.69 -10.96 4.74
CA PRO A 227 15.55 -10.90 6.18
C PRO A 227 16.10 -9.56 6.72
N LEU A 228 15.23 -8.78 7.35
CA LEU A 228 15.58 -7.54 8.04
C LEU A 228 15.42 -7.70 9.56
N PRO A 229 16.12 -6.89 10.36
CA PRO A 229 15.94 -6.91 11.81
C PRO A 229 14.53 -6.48 12.20
N ALA A 230 14.06 -6.96 13.33
CA ALA A 230 12.89 -6.38 13.99
C ALA A 230 13.25 -4.97 14.49
N ALA A 231 12.28 -4.06 14.42
CA ALA A 231 12.45 -2.67 14.80
C ALA A 231 11.26 -2.19 15.64
N ASP A 232 11.54 -1.30 16.57
CA ASP A 232 10.52 -0.66 17.42
C ASP A 232 9.69 0.34 16.61
N CYS A 233 10.29 0.91 15.56
CA CYS A 233 9.63 1.77 14.61
C CYS A 233 10.01 1.40 13.17
N VAL A 234 9.04 0.99 12.37
CA VAL A 234 9.21 0.81 10.93
C VAL A 234 8.59 2.01 10.22
N VAL A 235 9.33 2.68 9.35
CA VAL A 235 8.91 3.93 8.69
C VAL A 235 8.92 3.78 7.17
N LEU A 236 7.84 4.21 6.53
CA LEU A 236 7.74 4.39 5.09
C LEU A 236 7.34 5.83 4.81
N ASN A 237 8.24 6.62 4.21
CA ASN A 237 7.97 8.00 3.86
C ASN A 237 7.88 8.16 2.33
N MET A 238 6.67 8.36 1.81
CA MET A 238 6.41 8.53 0.37
C MET A 238 6.96 7.37 -0.48
N VAL A 239 6.72 6.12 -0.01
CA VAL A 239 7.27 4.89 -0.61
C VAL A 239 6.18 3.93 -1.03
N LEU A 240 5.10 3.81 -0.26
CA LEU A 240 4.10 2.76 -0.47
C LEU A 240 3.46 2.83 -1.87
N HIS A 241 3.28 4.04 -2.41
CA HIS A 241 2.74 4.27 -3.76
C HIS A 241 3.70 3.86 -4.90
N HIS A 242 4.96 3.52 -4.58
CA HIS A 242 5.92 2.94 -5.53
C HIS A 242 6.03 1.42 -5.44
N LEU A 243 5.42 0.79 -4.43
CA LEU A 243 5.50 -0.65 -4.25
C LEU A 243 4.50 -1.39 -5.15
N ALA A 244 4.95 -2.49 -5.74
CA ALA A 244 4.14 -3.27 -6.70
C ALA A 244 2.86 -3.84 -6.10
N ALA A 245 2.92 -4.27 -4.83
CA ALA A 245 1.85 -4.89 -4.08
C ALA A 245 1.76 -4.30 -2.65
N PRO A 246 1.13 -3.12 -2.47
CA PRO A 246 1.15 -2.39 -1.18
C PRO A 246 0.61 -3.19 0.01
N ALA A 247 -0.49 -3.94 -0.17
CA ALA A 247 -1.06 -4.74 0.90
C ALA A 247 -0.14 -5.89 1.34
N GLU A 248 0.52 -6.57 0.38
CA GLU A 248 1.51 -7.60 0.67
C GLU A 248 2.74 -7.00 1.35
N ALA A 249 3.16 -5.80 0.91
CA ALA A 249 4.22 -5.05 1.53
C ALA A 249 3.93 -4.76 3.01
N LEU A 250 2.70 -4.30 3.33
CA LEU A 250 2.30 -4.09 4.72
C LEU A 250 2.38 -5.39 5.54
N GLN A 251 1.94 -6.52 4.98
CA GLN A 251 2.02 -7.83 5.68
C GLN A 251 3.47 -8.24 5.97
N GLN A 252 4.39 -8.03 5.04
CA GLN A 252 5.79 -8.36 5.24
C GLN A 252 6.44 -7.42 6.27
N LEU A 253 6.18 -6.13 6.17
CA LEU A 253 6.75 -5.12 7.07
C LEU A 253 6.16 -5.19 8.48
N ALA A 254 4.88 -5.55 8.63
CA ALA A 254 4.28 -5.80 9.94
C ALA A 254 5.03 -6.87 10.76
N ARG A 255 5.63 -7.86 10.08
CA ARG A 255 6.45 -8.90 10.73
C ARG A 255 7.77 -8.35 11.29
N ARG A 256 8.22 -7.18 10.79
CA ARG A 256 9.43 -6.49 11.23
C ARG A 256 9.18 -5.53 12.39
N VAL A 257 7.92 -5.17 12.64
CA VAL A 257 7.57 -4.37 13.83
C VAL A 257 7.74 -5.25 15.06
N ALA A 258 8.53 -4.81 16.02
CA ALA A 258 8.69 -5.50 17.30
C ALA A 258 7.37 -5.51 18.10
N PRO A 259 7.13 -6.47 19.01
CA PRO A 259 6.01 -6.38 19.95
C PRO A 259 6.03 -5.04 20.70
N GLY A 260 4.91 -4.35 20.78
CA GLY A 260 4.81 -2.98 21.33
C GLY A 260 5.30 -1.87 20.41
N GLY A 261 5.88 -2.22 19.26
CA GLY A 261 6.37 -1.26 18.25
C GLY A 261 5.30 -0.75 17.30
N SER A 262 5.70 0.10 16.37
CA SER A 262 4.81 0.78 15.43
C SER A 262 5.31 0.76 13.99
N LEU A 263 4.38 0.62 13.04
CA LEU A 263 4.57 0.93 11.63
C LEU A 263 4.02 2.33 11.37
N VAL A 264 4.83 3.23 10.84
CA VAL A 264 4.44 4.60 10.49
C VAL A 264 4.55 4.79 8.98
N ILE A 265 3.45 5.17 8.35
CA ILE A 265 3.35 5.38 6.91
C ILE A 265 2.98 6.83 6.64
N THR A 266 3.82 7.53 5.90
CA THR A 266 3.50 8.82 5.28
C THR A 266 3.29 8.58 3.79
N ASP A 267 2.09 8.85 3.28
CA ASP A 267 1.80 8.64 1.87
C ASP A 267 0.64 9.53 1.40
N LEU A 268 0.35 9.50 0.10
CA LEU A 268 -0.69 10.29 -0.53
C LEU A 268 -2.09 9.75 -0.21
N CYS A 269 -3.02 10.66 0.04
CA CYS A 269 -4.44 10.36 -0.08
C CYS A 269 -4.82 10.19 -1.57
N PRO A 270 -5.96 9.54 -1.91
CA PRO A 270 -6.37 9.36 -3.29
C PRO A 270 -6.45 10.69 -4.05
N HIS A 271 -5.87 10.72 -5.24
CA HIS A 271 -5.89 11.87 -6.15
C HIS A 271 -6.06 11.43 -7.59
N ASP A 272 -6.28 12.39 -8.51
CA ASP A 272 -6.48 12.15 -9.95
C ASP A 272 -5.36 12.73 -10.84
N GLN A 273 -4.27 13.18 -10.23
CA GLN A 273 -3.13 13.79 -10.92
C GLN A 273 -2.27 12.71 -11.60
N THR A 274 -2.69 12.26 -12.79
CA THR A 274 -2.07 11.13 -13.52
C THR A 274 -0.65 11.39 -14.00
N TRP A 275 -0.22 12.67 -14.08
CA TRP A 275 1.14 13.03 -14.44
C TRP A 275 2.20 12.52 -13.46
N ALA A 276 1.83 12.30 -12.18
CA ALA A 276 2.72 11.78 -11.15
C ALA A 276 3.34 10.42 -11.54
N ARG A 277 2.61 9.59 -12.30
CA ARG A 277 3.14 8.31 -12.81
C ARG A 277 4.36 8.49 -13.69
N ALA A 278 4.29 9.44 -14.64
CA ALA A 278 5.38 9.66 -15.59
C ALA A 278 6.52 10.51 -14.99
N ALA A 279 6.17 11.48 -14.16
CA ALA A 279 7.14 12.42 -13.58
C ALA A 279 7.79 11.90 -12.30
N CYS A 280 7.05 11.17 -11.45
CA CYS A 280 7.52 10.75 -10.13
C CYS A 280 7.62 9.23 -9.97
N GLY A 281 7.16 8.44 -10.95
CA GLY A 281 7.22 6.98 -10.92
C GLY A 281 6.15 6.32 -10.07
N ASP A 282 5.06 7.03 -9.77
CA ASP A 282 3.97 6.51 -8.95
C ASP A 282 3.30 5.31 -9.65
N LEU A 283 3.24 4.18 -8.99
CA LEU A 283 2.42 3.05 -9.43
C LEU A 283 0.96 3.24 -8.99
N TRP A 284 0.75 3.90 -7.86
CA TRP A 284 -0.55 4.15 -7.25
C TRP A 284 -0.77 5.64 -7.04
N LEU A 285 -1.98 6.11 -7.33
CA LEU A 285 -2.35 7.52 -7.11
C LEU A 285 -2.96 7.73 -5.72
N GLY A 286 -2.17 7.39 -4.70
CA GLY A 286 -2.54 7.48 -3.29
C GLY A 286 -3.46 6.36 -2.81
N PHE A 287 -3.71 6.34 -1.50
CA PHE A 287 -4.44 5.29 -0.80
C PHE A 287 -5.59 5.84 0.02
N ASP A 288 -6.72 5.15 -0.02
CA ASP A 288 -7.84 5.41 0.86
C ASP A 288 -7.49 5.02 2.30
N GLN A 289 -7.93 5.86 3.26
CA GLN A 289 -7.61 5.66 4.68
C GLN A 289 -8.15 4.33 5.23
N ASP A 290 -9.36 3.94 4.80
CA ASP A 290 -9.98 2.69 5.26
C ASP A 290 -9.31 1.48 4.61
N GLU A 291 -8.77 1.64 3.39
CA GLU A 291 -8.00 0.60 2.71
C GLU A 291 -6.69 0.31 3.45
N LEU A 292 -5.92 1.34 3.82
CA LEU A 292 -4.71 1.17 4.62
C LEU A 292 -4.99 0.56 5.99
N ALA A 293 -6.07 1.00 6.66
CA ALA A 293 -6.45 0.46 7.96
C ALA A 293 -6.78 -1.05 7.87
N ARG A 294 -7.51 -1.48 6.84
CA ARG A 294 -7.82 -2.90 6.62
C ARG A 294 -6.59 -3.74 6.34
N TRP A 295 -5.66 -3.25 5.49
CA TRP A 295 -4.43 -3.97 5.19
C TRP A 295 -3.56 -4.13 6.44
N ALA A 296 -3.46 -3.09 7.25
CA ALA A 296 -2.76 -3.14 8.53
C ALA A 296 -3.41 -4.11 9.51
N GLN A 297 -4.75 -4.08 9.63
CA GLN A 297 -5.50 -5.03 10.46
C GLN A 297 -5.31 -6.48 9.99
N ALA A 298 -5.38 -6.73 8.68
CA ALA A 298 -5.12 -8.06 8.10
C ALA A 298 -3.67 -8.53 8.34
N ALA A 299 -2.74 -7.60 8.53
CA ALA A 299 -1.35 -7.85 8.90
C ALA A 299 -1.12 -8.00 10.43
N GLY A 300 -2.17 -7.94 11.24
CA GLY A 300 -2.10 -8.06 12.70
C GLY A 300 -1.70 -6.77 13.43
N LEU A 301 -1.84 -5.62 12.78
CA LEU A 301 -1.59 -4.30 13.37
C LEU A 301 -2.90 -3.59 13.69
N GLN A 302 -2.88 -2.75 14.72
CA GLN A 302 -4.01 -1.89 15.10
C GLN A 302 -3.77 -0.45 14.62
N ALA A 303 -4.79 0.17 14.04
CA ALA A 303 -4.75 1.58 13.70
C ALA A 303 -4.70 2.44 14.97
N GLY A 304 -3.77 3.38 15.00
CA GLY A 304 -3.60 4.36 16.05
C GLY A 304 -3.71 5.79 15.50
N GLU A 305 -2.74 6.63 15.83
CA GLU A 305 -2.72 8.04 15.46
C GLU A 305 -2.71 8.26 13.95
N SER A 306 -3.34 9.34 13.52
CA SER A 306 -3.39 9.74 12.12
C SER A 306 -3.40 11.25 11.96
N LEU A 307 -2.71 11.74 10.94
CA LEU A 307 -2.65 13.16 10.58
C LEU A 307 -2.88 13.31 9.07
N TYR A 308 -3.60 14.35 8.68
CA TYR A 308 -3.88 14.69 7.29
C TYR A 308 -3.44 16.11 6.97
N LEU A 309 -2.68 16.28 5.91
CA LEU A 309 -2.11 17.56 5.50
C LEU A 309 -2.50 17.87 4.06
N GLY A 310 -3.29 18.91 3.86
CA GLY A 310 -3.62 19.43 2.52
C GLY A 310 -2.48 20.31 1.99
N LEU A 311 -2.01 20.04 0.77
CA LEU A 311 -1.00 20.82 0.11
C LEU A 311 -1.63 21.82 -0.89
N ARG A 312 -0.92 22.92 -1.16
CA ARG A 312 -1.41 23.98 -2.07
C ARG A 312 -1.51 23.54 -3.53
N ASN A 313 -0.79 22.48 -3.92
CA ASN A 313 -0.80 21.90 -5.27
C ASN A 313 -1.91 20.89 -5.49
N GLY A 314 -2.84 20.72 -4.53
CA GLY A 314 -3.99 19.84 -4.62
C GLY A 314 -3.77 18.42 -4.11
N PHE A 315 -2.56 18.05 -3.72
CA PHE A 315 -2.31 16.79 -3.02
C PHE A 315 -2.72 16.88 -1.54
N GLN A 316 -3.04 15.74 -0.98
CA GLN A 316 -3.21 15.57 0.45
C GLN A 316 -2.33 14.41 0.92
N ILE A 317 -1.59 14.62 2.00
CA ILE A 317 -0.76 13.61 2.64
C ILE A 317 -1.49 13.07 3.85
N GLN A 318 -1.36 11.78 4.09
CA GLN A 318 -1.74 11.11 5.32
C GLN A 318 -0.49 10.57 6.01
N VAL A 319 -0.39 10.79 7.31
CA VAL A 319 0.57 10.15 8.21
C VAL A 319 -0.23 9.21 9.11
N ARG A 320 0.10 7.93 9.06
CA ARG A 320 -0.68 6.88 9.73
C ARG A 320 0.24 6.02 10.59
N GLN A 321 -0.15 5.81 11.82
CA GLN A 321 0.50 4.88 12.72
C GLN A 321 -0.35 3.61 12.88
N PHE A 322 0.33 2.46 12.88
CA PHE A 322 -0.25 1.14 13.13
C PHE A 322 0.60 0.43 14.18
N ALA A 323 0.00 0.10 15.32
CA ALA A 323 0.69 -0.54 16.44
C ALA A 323 0.66 -2.06 16.35
N ARG A 324 1.77 -2.71 16.68
CA ARG A 324 1.79 -4.14 16.99
C ARG A 324 1.62 -4.32 18.51
N LEU A 325 0.49 -4.93 18.90
CA LEU A 325 0.25 -5.19 20.32
C LEU A 325 1.30 -6.12 20.90
N ASP A 326 1.65 -5.87 22.14
CA ASP A 326 2.44 -6.78 22.94
C ASP A 326 1.58 -7.99 23.31
N GLN A 327 1.96 -9.21 22.92
CA GLN A 327 1.18 -10.43 23.20
C GLN A 327 1.22 -10.82 24.71
N GLY A 328 1.84 -9.99 25.56
CA GLY A 328 2.03 -10.23 26.98
C GLY A 328 0.99 -9.61 27.93
N ASN A 329 0.06 -8.80 27.46
CA ASN A 329 -0.90 -8.10 28.33
C ASN A 329 -2.35 -8.29 27.88
N THR A 330 -2.86 -9.50 27.95
CA THR A 330 -4.31 -9.70 28.00
C THR A 330 -4.72 -9.37 29.44
N PRO A 331 -5.51 -8.31 29.70
CA PRO A 331 -6.08 -8.11 31.03
C PRO A 331 -7.02 -9.29 31.31
N SER A 332 -6.73 -9.95 32.44
CA SER A 332 -7.54 -11.03 33.05
C SER A 332 -8.95 -10.55 33.38
#